data_edfd9d044c3a90570b47f85d4ddbfa71
#
_entry.id   edfd9d044c3a90570b47f85d4ddbfa71
#
_cell.length_a   1.000
_cell.length_b   1.000
_cell.length_c   1.000
_cell.angle_alpha   90.00
_cell.angle_beta   90.00
_cell.angle_gamma   90.00
#
_symmetry.space_group_name_H-M   'P 1'
#
loop_
_entity.id
_entity.type
_entity.pdbx_description
1 polymer ?
#
loop_
_entity_poly.entity_id
_entity_poly.type
_entity_poly.pdbx_seq_one_letter_code
_entity_poly.pdbx_strand_id
1 'polypeptide(L)'
;VLFRSRILLEGAQATFLDLDHGTYPFVTSSSPTAGGAAVGSGLGPRTLGRIVGIAKAYTTRVGGGPFPTEMHGEVADRIVEVGHEFGTVTGRRRRPGWLDLVMLRHAVRVNSLTEIALTKIDVLDGLGTVRACVGYRDGSHVGTAFPDDAVALARVTPEYVDLPGWAGPLRDVRRSEEHTSELQSP
;
A
#
# COMPACT_ATOMS: atom_id res chain seq x y z
N VAL A 1 -14.69 -4.05 -31.52
CA VAL A 1 -15.35 -3.80 -30.22
C VAL A 1 -14.53 -2.85 -29.36
N LEU A 2 -13.20 -2.99 -29.31
CA LEU A 2 -12.31 -2.19 -28.45
C LEU A 2 -12.34 -0.67 -28.71
N PHE A 3 -12.67 -0.24 -29.91
CA PHE A 3 -12.62 1.20 -30.28
C PHE A 3 -13.85 2.03 -29.88
N ARG A 4 -14.88 1.42 -29.27
CA ARG A 4 -16.11 2.11 -28.88
C ARG A 4 -16.51 1.91 -27.42
N SER A 5 -15.72 1.16 -26.65
CA SER A 5 -16.04 0.84 -25.26
C SER A 5 -14.94 1.32 -24.31
N ARG A 6 -15.35 1.80 -23.16
CA ARG A 6 -14.43 2.03 -22.03
C ARG A 6 -14.19 0.68 -21.37
N ILE A 7 -12.92 0.31 -21.18
CA ILE A 7 -12.51 -0.95 -20.60
C ILE A 7 -11.84 -0.64 -19.26
N LEU A 8 -12.27 -1.33 -18.21
CA LEU A 8 -11.61 -1.35 -16.91
C LEU A 8 -10.78 -2.63 -16.82
N LEU A 9 -9.48 -2.48 -16.54
CA LEU A 9 -8.60 -3.59 -16.19
C LEU A 9 -8.45 -3.62 -14.67
N GLU A 10 -8.84 -4.71 -14.05
CA GLU A 10 -8.71 -4.92 -12.61
C GLU A 10 -7.59 -5.93 -12.35
N GLY A 11 -6.56 -5.49 -11.60
CA GLY A 11 -5.49 -6.36 -11.13
C GLY A 11 -5.81 -7.01 -9.79
N ALA A 12 -5.11 -8.09 -9.49
CA ALA A 12 -5.13 -8.76 -8.20
C ALA A 12 -3.76 -8.67 -7.52
N GLN A 13 -3.64 -9.20 -6.32
CA GLN A 13 -2.43 -9.17 -5.46
C GLN A 13 -1.97 -7.74 -5.13
N ALA A 14 -0.66 -7.45 -5.29
CA ALA A 14 -0.09 -6.14 -4.97
C ALA A 14 1.26 -5.97 -5.67
N THR A 15 1.71 -4.73 -5.83
CA THR A 15 3.00 -4.37 -6.45
C THR A 15 4.17 -5.14 -5.83
N PHE A 16 4.21 -5.28 -4.49
CA PHE A 16 5.31 -5.97 -3.80
C PHE A 16 5.23 -7.50 -3.82
N LEU A 17 4.22 -8.05 -4.47
CA LEU A 17 4.12 -9.47 -4.83
C LEU A 17 4.45 -9.72 -6.30
N ASP A 18 4.73 -8.68 -7.10
CA ASP A 18 5.14 -8.80 -8.48
C ASP A 18 6.44 -9.60 -8.60
N LEU A 19 6.54 -10.48 -9.61
CA LEU A 19 7.68 -11.36 -9.80
C LEU A 19 9.00 -10.59 -9.99
N ASP A 20 8.96 -9.47 -10.72
CA ASP A 20 10.13 -8.67 -11.08
C ASP A 20 10.35 -7.48 -10.15
N HIS A 21 9.28 -6.87 -9.65
CA HIS A 21 9.31 -5.63 -8.86
C HIS A 21 8.98 -5.83 -7.37
N GLY A 22 8.66 -7.06 -6.97
CA GLY A 22 8.31 -7.40 -5.60
C GLY A 22 9.50 -7.81 -4.75
N THR A 23 9.19 -8.27 -3.55
CA THR A 23 10.18 -8.71 -2.54
C THR A 23 10.58 -10.18 -2.77
N TYR A 24 11.20 -10.50 -3.90
CA TYR A 24 11.64 -11.85 -4.23
C TYR A 24 12.50 -12.45 -3.10
N PRO A 25 12.35 -13.73 -2.71
CA PRO A 25 11.48 -14.76 -3.33
C PRO A 25 10.03 -14.78 -2.79
N PHE A 26 9.61 -13.81 -1.99
CA PHE A 26 8.28 -13.77 -1.36
C PHE A 26 7.27 -13.05 -2.27
N VAL A 27 7.07 -13.59 -3.45
CA VAL A 27 6.26 -13.00 -4.54
C VAL A 27 5.23 -13.99 -5.09
N THR A 28 4.34 -13.54 -5.96
CA THR A 28 3.47 -14.40 -6.77
C THR A 28 4.18 -14.77 -8.09
N SER A 29 3.67 -15.76 -8.78
CA SER A 29 4.17 -16.16 -10.11
C SER A 29 3.57 -15.33 -11.26
N SER A 30 3.14 -14.12 -10.98
CA SER A 30 2.47 -13.22 -11.92
C SER A 30 3.00 -11.80 -11.80
N SER A 31 2.61 -10.93 -12.73
CA SER A 31 2.96 -9.51 -12.77
C SER A 31 1.74 -8.65 -12.48
N PRO A 32 1.40 -8.39 -11.19
CA PRO A 32 0.25 -7.58 -10.81
C PRO A 32 0.44 -6.07 -10.98
N THR A 33 1.55 -5.63 -11.53
CA THR A 33 1.79 -4.22 -11.87
C THR A 33 0.99 -3.77 -13.11
N ALA A 34 0.86 -2.46 -13.29
CA ALA A 34 0.20 -1.89 -14.48
C ALA A 34 0.89 -2.31 -15.78
N GLY A 35 2.22 -2.50 -15.77
CA GLY A 35 2.96 -3.09 -16.90
C GLY A 35 2.47 -4.49 -17.24
N GLY A 36 2.20 -5.33 -16.24
CA GLY A 36 1.63 -6.66 -16.40
C GLY A 36 0.23 -6.63 -17.02
N ALA A 37 -0.58 -5.62 -16.70
CA ALA A 37 -1.90 -5.44 -17.31
C ALA A 37 -1.79 -5.15 -18.83
N ALA A 38 -0.82 -4.35 -19.26
CA ALA A 38 -0.56 -4.09 -20.67
C ALA A 38 -0.16 -5.38 -21.39
N VAL A 39 0.80 -6.12 -20.83
CA VAL A 39 1.29 -7.39 -21.41
C VAL A 39 0.17 -8.43 -21.47
N GLY A 40 -0.56 -8.65 -20.39
CA GLY A 40 -1.61 -9.66 -20.30
C GLY A 40 -2.82 -9.39 -21.18
N SER A 41 -3.15 -8.11 -21.44
CA SER A 41 -4.24 -7.71 -22.31
C SER A 41 -3.85 -7.59 -23.80
N GLY A 42 -2.55 -7.61 -24.11
CA GLY A 42 -2.05 -7.34 -25.46
C GLY A 42 -2.18 -5.89 -25.91
N LEU A 43 -2.41 -4.97 -24.95
CA LEU A 43 -2.50 -3.53 -25.23
C LEU A 43 -1.12 -2.90 -25.18
N GLY A 44 -0.86 -1.95 -26.07
CA GLY A 44 0.36 -1.14 -25.97
C GLY A 44 0.35 -0.28 -24.70
N PRO A 45 1.50 -0.06 -24.02
CA PRO A 45 1.53 0.65 -22.72
C PRO A 45 0.98 2.08 -22.80
N ARG A 46 1.04 2.74 -23.96
CA ARG A 46 0.48 4.09 -24.17
C ARG A 46 -1.04 4.14 -24.24
N THR A 47 -1.70 2.97 -24.29
CA THR A 47 -3.16 2.89 -24.28
C THR A 47 -3.75 2.85 -22.87
N LEU A 48 -2.91 2.59 -21.86
CA LEU A 48 -3.29 2.72 -20.46
C LEU A 48 -3.39 4.21 -20.12
N GLY A 49 -4.59 4.68 -19.87
CA GLY A 49 -4.83 6.08 -19.52
C GLY A 49 -4.72 6.31 -18.02
N ARG A 50 -5.86 6.22 -17.34
CA ARG A 50 -5.95 6.41 -15.89
C ARG A 50 -5.55 5.13 -15.16
N ILE A 51 -4.59 5.23 -14.24
CA ILE A 51 -4.12 4.11 -13.42
C ILE A 51 -4.36 4.46 -11.96
N VAL A 52 -5.32 3.79 -11.34
CA VAL A 52 -5.71 4.01 -9.94
C VAL A 52 -5.07 2.94 -9.07
N GLY A 53 -4.19 3.35 -8.17
CA GLY A 53 -3.65 2.48 -7.12
C GLY A 53 -4.62 2.36 -5.95
N ILE A 54 -4.94 1.14 -5.54
CA ILE A 54 -5.72 0.91 -4.32
C ILE A 54 -4.75 0.67 -3.18
N ALA A 55 -4.77 1.55 -2.18
CA ALA A 55 -3.97 1.44 -0.98
C ALA A 55 -4.88 1.40 0.26
N LYS A 56 -4.51 0.61 1.25
CA LYS A 56 -5.13 0.69 2.58
C LYS A 56 -4.45 1.79 3.40
N ALA A 57 -5.16 2.35 4.37
CA ALA A 57 -4.58 3.28 5.35
C ALA A 57 -3.56 2.63 6.30
N TYR A 58 -3.34 1.36 6.17
CA TYR A 58 -2.31 0.54 6.82
C TYR A 58 -1.83 -0.53 5.83
N THR A 59 -0.71 -1.18 6.13
CA THR A 59 -0.15 -2.21 5.26
C THR A 59 -0.52 -3.60 5.77
N THR A 60 -0.70 -4.58 4.88
CA THR A 60 -0.88 -5.98 5.28
C THR A 60 -0.03 -6.91 4.43
N ARG A 61 0.42 -8.01 5.03
CA ARG A 61 1.16 -9.07 4.35
C ARG A 61 0.66 -10.44 4.75
N VAL A 62 0.57 -11.35 3.78
CA VAL A 62 0.32 -12.78 4.01
C VAL A 62 1.62 -13.54 3.86
N GLY A 63 1.90 -14.45 4.78
CA GLY A 63 3.09 -15.30 4.69
C GLY A 63 4.38 -14.62 5.14
N GLY A 64 5.50 -15.19 4.71
CA GLY A 64 6.85 -14.74 5.07
C GLY A 64 7.30 -13.49 4.32
N GLY A 65 8.58 -13.17 4.50
CA GLY A 65 9.24 -12.04 3.88
C GLY A 65 9.36 -10.82 4.78
N PRO A 66 10.24 -9.88 4.41
CA PRO A 66 10.49 -8.67 5.19
C PRO A 66 9.27 -7.77 5.25
N PHE A 67 9.07 -7.14 6.40
CA PHE A 67 7.96 -6.25 6.65
C PHE A 67 8.38 -5.19 7.69
N PRO A 68 9.12 -4.15 7.29
CA PRO A 68 9.70 -3.18 8.22
C PRO A 68 8.69 -2.51 9.14
N THR A 69 7.49 -2.22 8.65
CA THR A 69 6.44 -1.51 9.39
C THR A 69 5.48 -2.44 10.14
N GLU A 70 5.80 -3.73 10.26
CA GLU A 70 4.94 -4.71 10.93
C GLU A 70 4.60 -4.29 12.37
N MET A 71 3.32 -4.41 12.70
CA MET A 71 2.79 -4.17 14.04
C MET A 71 2.67 -5.45 14.84
N HIS A 72 2.81 -5.32 16.16
CA HIS A 72 2.63 -6.40 17.11
C HIS A 72 1.74 -5.95 18.29
N GLY A 73 1.22 -6.90 19.05
CA GLY A 73 0.40 -6.65 20.24
C GLY A 73 -1.01 -6.16 19.93
N GLU A 74 -1.63 -5.51 20.90
CA GLU A 74 -3.06 -5.17 20.90
C GLU A 74 -3.51 -4.34 19.70
N VAL A 75 -2.70 -3.40 19.23
CA VAL A 75 -3.03 -2.58 18.06
C VAL A 75 -3.10 -3.45 16.80
N ALA A 76 -2.15 -4.37 16.65
CA ALA A 76 -2.14 -5.31 15.53
C ALA A 76 -3.37 -6.23 15.55
N ASP A 77 -3.72 -6.75 16.73
CA ASP A 77 -4.86 -7.63 16.91
C ASP A 77 -6.17 -6.89 16.59
N ARG A 78 -6.32 -5.68 17.11
CA ARG A 78 -7.47 -4.83 16.80
C ARG A 78 -7.61 -4.57 15.28
N ILE A 79 -6.53 -4.22 14.58
CA ILE A 79 -6.58 -3.97 13.12
C ILE A 79 -6.97 -5.23 12.36
N VAL A 80 -6.49 -6.40 12.77
CA VAL A 80 -6.86 -7.67 12.13
C VAL A 80 -8.34 -7.98 12.33
N GLU A 81 -8.85 -7.78 13.53
CA GLU A 81 -10.26 -8.05 13.86
C GLU A 81 -11.20 -7.07 13.18
N VAL A 82 -11.01 -5.76 13.38
CA VAL A 82 -11.88 -4.72 12.82
C VAL A 82 -11.76 -4.66 11.28
N GLY A 83 -10.54 -4.84 10.76
CA GLY A 83 -10.27 -4.85 9.34
C GLY A 83 -10.63 -6.15 8.63
N HIS A 84 -11.00 -7.21 9.38
CA HIS A 84 -11.22 -8.56 8.84
C HIS A 84 -10.03 -9.05 8.00
N GLU A 85 -8.82 -8.89 8.54
CA GLU A 85 -7.58 -9.16 7.81
C GLU A 85 -7.22 -10.66 7.83
N PHE A 86 -8.01 -11.42 7.07
CA PHE A 86 -7.82 -12.84 6.84
C PHE A 86 -7.78 -13.13 5.33
N GLY A 87 -7.05 -14.17 4.94
CA GLY A 87 -6.99 -14.59 3.55
C GLY A 87 -8.33 -15.16 3.10
N THR A 88 -8.87 -14.67 1.98
CA THR A 88 -10.22 -15.04 1.50
C THR A 88 -10.36 -16.55 1.26
N VAL A 89 -9.33 -17.21 0.75
CA VAL A 89 -9.36 -18.64 0.42
C VAL A 89 -8.88 -19.50 1.60
N THR A 90 -7.80 -19.08 2.25
CA THR A 90 -7.13 -19.91 3.27
C THR A 90 -7.55 -19.60 4.69
N GLY A 91 -8.30 -18.52 4.92
CA GLY A 91 -8.61 -18.02 6.27
C GLY A 91 -7.38 -17.58 7.06
N ARG A 92 -6.19 -17.58 6.47
CA ARG A 92 -4.94 -17.29 7.16
C ARG A 92 -4.90 -15.84 7.58
N ARG A 93 -4.59 -15.59 8.86
CA ARG A 93 -4.39 -14.25 9.42
C ARG A 93 -3.30 -13.51 8.64
N ARG A 94 -3.57 -12.26 8.29
CA ARG A 94 -2.58 -11.34 7.72
C ARG A 94 -1.78 -10.67 8.82
N ARG A 95 -0.54 -10.35 8.53
CA ARG A 95 0.36 -9.52 9.34
C ARG A 95 0.02 -8.06 9.04
N PRO A 96 -0.46 -7.25 9.99
CA PRO A 96 -0.70 -5.83 9.78
C PRO A 96 0.59 -5.03 10.03
N GLY A 97 0.67 -3.86 9.40
CA GLY A 97 1.75 -2.88 9.58
C GLY A 97 1.26 -1.46 9.37
N TRP A 98 1.97 -0.47 9.88
CA TRP A 98 1.66 0.93 9.64
C TRP A 98 1.75 1.27 8.15
N LEU A 99 1.06 2.34 7.74
CA LEU A 99 1.13 2.85 6.37
C LEU A 99 2.60 3.17 6.03
N ASP A 100 3.08 2.57 4.94
CA ASP A 100 4.45 2.71 4.49
C ASP A 100 4.51 3.61 3.25
N LEU A 101 4.90 4.87 3.46
CA LEU A 101 4.98 5.84 2.37
C LEU A 101 6.21 5.62 1.49
N VAL A 102 7.25 4.94 1.98
CA VAL A 102 8.41 4.56 1.14
C VAL A 102 7.97 3.53 0.11
N MET A 103 7.28 2.47 0.57
CA MET A 103 6.67 1.47 -0.32
C MET A 103 5.67 2.12 -1.27
N LEU A 104 4.79 2.98 -0.76
CA LEU A 104 3.75 3.61 -1.59
C LEU A 104 4.35 4.47 -2.69
N ARG A 105 5.37 5.28 -2.42
CA ARG A 105 6.10 6.07 -3.43
C ARG A 105 6.74 5.17 -4.49
N HIS A 106 7.33 4.05 -4.08
CA HIS A 106 7.89 3.07 -5.01
C HIS A 106 6.80 2.48 -5.90
N ALA A 107 5.65 2.08 -5.33
CA ALA A 107 4.52 1.55 -6.09
C ALA A 107 3.95 2.59 -7.08
N VAL A 108 3.84 3.88 -6.68
CA VAL A 108 3.44 4.98 -7.58
C VAL A 108 4.34 5.04 -8.80
N ARG A 109 5.66 5.00 -8.59
CA ARG A 109 6.65 5.08 -9.68
C ARG A 109 6.60 3.87 -10.60
N VAL A 110 6.59 2.64 -10.04
CA VAL A 110 6.61 1.40 -10.83
C VAL A 110 5.35 1.25 -11.69
N ASN A 111 4.20 1.67 -11.17
CA ASN A 111 2.92 1.54 -11.85
C ASN A 111 2.50 2.81 -12.63
N SER A 112 3.26 3.90 -12.54
CA SER A 112 2.84 5.20 -13.09
C SER A 112 1.43 5.60 -12.63
N LEU A 113 1.16 5.46 -11.32
CA LEU A 113 -0.18 5.76 -10.79
C LEU A 113 -0.53 7.21 -11.02
N THR A 114 -1.73 7.44 -11.53
CA THR A 114 -2.31 8.79 -11.69
C THR A 114 -3.10 9.21 -10.47
N GLU A 115 -3.59 8.23 -9.71
CA GLU A 115 -4.45 8.44 -8.54
C GLU A 115 -4.25 7.32 -7.53
N ILE A 116 -4.58 7.60 -6.28
CA ILE A 116 -4.63 6.62 -5.20
C ILE A 116 -6.02 6.65 -4.57
N ALA A 117 -6.66 5.49 -4.50
CA ALA A 117 -7.85 5.28 -3.68
C ALA A 117 -7.40 4.73 -2.32
N LEU A 118 -7.44 5.59 -1.30
CA LEU A 118 -7.13 5.18 0.08
C LEU A 118 -8.37 4.52 0.70
N THR A 119 -8.22 3.30 1.13
CA THR A 119 -9.30 2.47 1.68
C THR A 119 -9.03 2.08 3.13
N LYS A 120 -10.05 1.55 3.83
CA LYS A 120 -9.89 1.00 5.18
C LYS A 120 -9.41 2.02 6.24
N ILE A 121 -9.61 3.30 6.01
CA ILE A 121 -9.25 4.34 6.98
C ILE A 121 -10.12 4.25 8.25
N ASP A 122 -11.35 3.79 8.10
CA ASP A 122 -12.31 3.50 9.15
C ASP A 122 -11.83 2.44 10.16
N VAL A 123 -10.95 1.55 9.74
CA VAL A 123 -10.35 0.54 10.64
C VAL A 123 -9.45 1.17 11.71
N LEU A 124 -8.95 2.38 11.45
CA LEU A 124 -8.10 3.13 12.35
C LEU A 124 -8.91 4.01 13.35
N ASP A 125 -10.25 4.02 13.24
CA ASP A 125 -11.11 4.79 14.14
C ASP A 125 -10.82 4.47 15.61
N GLY A 126 -10.72 5.50 16.45
CA GLY A 126 -10.48 5.37 17.89
C GLY A 126 -9.04 5.01 18.28
N LEU A 127 -8.09 4.96 17.36
CA LEU A 127 -6.68 4.95 17.72
C LEU A 127 -6.26 6.36 18.14
N GLY A 128 -5.61 6.50 19.29
CA GLY A 128 -5.13 7.79 19.78
C GLY A 128 -4.00 8.37 18.93
N THR A 129 -3.20 7.50 18.30
CA THR A 129 -2.10 7.85 17.40
C THR A 129 -2.08 6.90 16.21
N VAL A 130 -1.91 7.46 15.03
CA VAL A 130 -1.69 6.73 13.79
C VAL A 130 -0.27 7.04 13.29
N ARG A 131 0.44 6.04 12.79
CA ARG A 131 1.81 6.20 12.31
C ARG A 131 1.90 6.06 10.81
N ALA A 132 2.74 6.88 10.20
CA ALA A 132 3.14 6.72 8.81
C ALA A 132 4.66 6.60 8.72
N CYS A 133 5.16 5.55 8.05
CA CYS A 133 6.58 5.41 7.79
C CYS A 133 6.96 6.34 6.64
N VAL A 134 7.87 7.27 6.90
CA VAL A 134 8.30 8.30 5.94
C VAL A 134 9.69 8.05 5.37
N GLY A 135 10.45 7.16 5.99
CA GLY A 135 11.81 6.81 5.60
C GLY A 135 12.26 5.49 6.22
N TYR A 136 13.39 5.01 5.75
CA TYR A 136 14.07 3.84 6.31
C TYR A 136 15.48 4.22 6.76
N ARG A 137 15.87 3.66 7.90
CA ARG A 137 17.22 3.75 8.45
C ARG A 137 17.97 2.45 8.17
N ASP A 138 19.14 2.55 7.54
CA ASP A 138 20.12 1.46 7.41
C ASP A 138 21.45 1.95 8.02
N GLY A 139 21.82 1.42 9.18
CA GLY A 139 22.94 1.94 9.97
C GLY A 139 22.74 3.42 10.33
N SER A 140 23.67 4.27 9.92
CA SER A 140 23.61 5.73 10.15
C SER A 140 22.85 6.51 9.07
N HIS A 141 22.52 5.87 7.95
CA HIS A 141 21.85 6.52 6.84
C HIS A 141 20.33 6.43 6.97
N VAL A 142 19.65 7.56 6.75
CA VAL A 142 18.18 7.62 6.63
C VAL A 142 17.85 8.07 5.23
N GLY A 143 17.03 7.28 4.54
CA GLY A 143 16.62 7.55 3.17
C GLY A 143 15.16 7.27 2.91
N THR A 144 14.68 7.74 1.77
CA THR A 144 13.29 7.53 1.29
C THR A 144 13.22 6.61 0.08
N ALA A 145 14.35 6.06 -0.34
CA ALA A 145 14.41 5.07 -1.41
C ALA A 145 13.98 3.69 -0.88
N PHE A 146 13.21 2.98 -1.69
CA PHE A 146 12.90 1.58 -1.40
C PHE A 146 14.14 0.72 -1.67
N PRO A 147 14.50 -0.20 -0.75
CA PRO A 147 15.67 -1.08 -0.92
C PRO A 147 15.57 -1.98 -2.16
N ASP A 148 16.72 -2.29 -2.76
CA ASP A 148 16.79 -3.00 -4.03
C ASP A 148 16.40 -4.49 -3.93
N ASP A 149 16.51 -5.08 -2.74
CA ASP A 149 16.18 -6.49 -2.52
C ASP A 149 15.59 -6.76 -1.14
N ALA A 150 15.08 -7.98 -0.96
CA ALA A 150 14.46 -8.42 0.29
C ALA A 150 15.45 -8.51 1.47
N VAL A 151 16.73 -8.73 1.22
CA VAL A 151 17.76 -8.81 2.27
C VAL A 151 18.04 -7.41 2.80
N ALA A 152 18.19 -6.44 1.91
CA ALA A 152 18.34 -5.03 2.28
C ALA A 152 17.09 -4.54 3.01
N LEU A 153 15.88 -4.87 2.51
CA LEU A 153 14.63 -4.51 3.15
C LEU A 153 14.46 -5.12 4.56
N ALA A 154 15.02 -6.30 4.81
CA ALA A 154 14.96 -6.95 6.11
C ALA A 154 15.86 -6.28 7.17
N ARG A 155 16.85 -5.48 6.76
CA ARG A 155 17.79 -4.81 7.67
C ARG A 155 17.37 -3.42 8.10
N VAL A 156 16.49 -2.79 7.32
CA VAL A 156 16.10 -1.41 7.60
C VAL A 156 15.16 -1.31 8.80
N THR A 157 15.25 -0.18 9.48
CA THR A 157 14.33 0.21 10.54
C THR A 157 13.45 1.36 10.03
N PRO A 158 12.12 1.30 10.18
CA PRO A 158 11.24 2.37 9.71
C PRO A 158 11.36 3.62 10.56
N GLU A 159 11.36 4.78 9.91
CA GLU A 159 11.26 6.10 10.53
C GLU A 159 9.82 6.58 10.41
N TYR A 160 9.20 6.89 11.55
CA TYR A 160 7.80 7.23 11.63
C TYR A 160 7.55 8.71 11.87
N VAL A 161 6.45 9.19 11.33
CA VAL A 161 5.76 10.39 11.79
C VAL A 161 4.49 9.94 12.51
N ASP A 162 4.30 10.43 13.72
CA ASP A 162 3.10 10.22 14.50
C ASP A 162 2.06 11.28 14.14
N LEU A 163 0.87 10.83 13.77
CA LEU A 163 -0.27 11.67 13.44
C LEU A 163 -1.33 11.53 14.54
N PRO A 164 -2.02 12.61 14.92
CA PRO A 164 -3.13 12.48 15.85
C PRO A 164 -4.21 11.58 15.26
N GLY A 165 -4.69 10.66 16.06
CA GLY A 165 -5.87 9.86 15.71
C GLY A 165 -7.16 10.67 15.88
N TRP A 166 -8.28 10.04 15.60
CA TRP A 166 -9.61 10.64 15.71
C TRP A 166 -10.56 9.75 16.53
N ALA A 167 -11.46 10.39 17.27
CA ALA A 167 -12.32 9.70 18.21
C ALA A 167 -13.66 9.22 17.61
N GLY A 168 -14.10 9.81 16.51
CA GLY A 168 -15.40 9.52 15.89
C GLY A 168 -15.31 8.63 14.67
N PRO A 169 -16.41 7.95 14.31
CA PRO A 169 -16.44 7.11 13.11
C PRO A 169 -16.40 7.94 11.84
N LEU A 170 -15.41 7.72 10.99
CA LEU A 170 -15.24 8.43 9.72
C LEU A 170 -16.38 8.22 8.74
N ARG A 171 -17.16 7.14 8.87
CA ARG A 171 -18.36 6.88 8.05
C ARG A 171 -19.39 8.01 8.09
N ASP A 172 -19.38 8.84 9.15
CA ASP A 172 -20.29 9.95 9.34
C ASP A 172 -19.75 11.26 8.73
N VAL A 173 -18.48 11.26 8.28
CA VAL A 173 -17.81 12.39 7.63
C VAL A 173 -18.14 12.36 6.14
N ARG A 174 -19.03 13.24 5.68
CA ARG A 174 -19.46 13.28 4.29
C ARG A 174 -18.52 14.07 3.36
N ARG A 175 -17.64 14.94 3.91
CA ARG A 175 -16.69 15.76 3.16
C ARG A 175 -15.53 16.20 4.05
N SER A 176 -14.30 16.04 3.61
CA SER A 176 -13.13 16.69 4.22
C SER A 176 -12.98 18.08 3.59
N GLU A 177 -13.66 19.08 4.10
CA GLU A 177 -13.55 20.45 3.57
C GLU A 177 -12.29 21.19 4.06
N GLU A 178 -11.62 20.68 5.09
CA GLU A 178 -10.53 21.39 5.77
C GLU A 178 -9.11 21.10 5.26
N HIS A 179 -8.89 20.11 4.40
CA HIS A 179 -7.52 19.73 3.97
C HIS A 179 -7.17 19.99 2.51
N THR A 180 -8.04 20.62 1.74
CA THR A 180 -7.74 20.96 0.33
C THR A 180 -6.89 22.21 0.16
N SER A 181 -6.71 23.02 1.19
CA SER A 181 -5.97 24.30 1.11
C SER A 181 -4.46 24.17 1.36
N GLU A 182 -3.99 23.10 2.01
CA GLU A 182 -2.57 22.97 2.35
C GLU A 182 -1.73 22.13 1.35
N LEU A 183 -2.37 21.45 0.41
CA LEU A 183 -1.66 20.68 -0.64
C LEU A 183 -1.46 21.45 -1.95
N GLN A 184 -1.82 22.73 -1.98
CA GLN A 184 -1.56 23.62 -3.11
C GLN A 184 -0.47 24.64 -2.77
N SER A 185 0.73 24.19 -2.48
CA SER A 185 1.91 25.03 -2.52
C SER A 185 2.97 24.39 -3.39
N PRO A 186 3.66 25.21 -4.21
CA PRO A 186 4.28 24.89 -5.48
C PRO A 186 5.45 23.92 -5.41
#